data_ed5efa3c0a1930b4a4b28eadbde92a41
#
_entry.id   ed5efa3c0a1930b4a4b28eadbde92a41
#
_cell.length_a   1.000
_cell.length_b   1.000
_cell.length_c   1.000
_cell.angle_alpha   90.00
_cell.angle_beta   90.00
_cell.angle_gamma   90.00
#
_symmetry.space_group_name_H-M   'P 1'
#
loop_
_entity.id
_entity.type
_entity.pdbx_description
1 polymer ?
#
loop_
_entity_poly.entity_id
_entity_poly.type
_entity_poly.pdbx_seq_one_letter_code
_entity_poly.pdbx_strand_id
1 'polypeptide(L)'
;MEFKLPVYEAPDFTQDFLASAPDVSTAVVQKDGIAPEQFHGTSMFPEYFKISGEWKLAEESRMDCCVVIRDDETLEVVEFRNLKKGDRVILGRTENGIDGILLHDNGFQEQYIPGDSFQFRTGRSRETPFSQDYDTLYNLLMYERENNGNVIWVMGPACAFDADARESMRYLIENGFVQGILAGNALATHDLEAGLFGTALGQNIYSQKPQHNGHYNHIEILNRVRREGSIKNFINTYRIEDGIIESCVRNEVPFVLAGSIRDDGPLPEVIPNVYDAQDKMRELLRKATTVICLATQLHTIAACNMTPCYRVINGTVRPLFIYTVDVSEFAINKLVDRGSLSATGIVTNAQDFVVMVAKGIQKKLEQQ
;
A
#
# COMPACT_ATOMS: atom_id res chain seq x y z
N MET A 1 -22.82 6.68 -8.41
CA MET A 1 -22.65 5.35 -9.05
C MET A 1 -22.03 4.42 -8.02
N GLU A 2 -22.45 3.18 -8.00
CA GLU A 2 -21.85 2.13 -7.18
C GLU A 2 -20.49 1.72 -7.78
N PHE A 3 -19.47 1.51 -6.94
CA PHE A 3 -18.19 1.03 -7.40
C PHE A 3 -18.29 -0.44 -7.84
N LYS A 4 -17.69 -0.78 -8.97
CA LYS A 4 -17.57 -2.15 -9.47
C LYS A 4 -16.13 -2.48 -9.74
N LEU A 5 -15.68 -3.65 -9.26
CA LEU A 5 -14.36 -4.14 -9.59
C LEU A 5 -14.24 -4.38 -11.10
N PRO A 6 -13.07 -4.08 -11.72
CA PRO A 6 -12.76 -4.53 -13.07
C PRO A 6 -12.90 -6.05 -13.17
N VAL A 7 -13.51 -6.51 -14.24
CA VAL A 7 -13.66 -7.95 -14.49
C VAL A 7 -12.36 -8.44 -15.12
N TYR A 8 -11.85 -9.55 -14.60
CA TYR A 8 -10.68 -10.22 -15.16
C TYR A 8 -11.13 -11.38 -16.05
N GLU A 9 -10.63 -11.41 -17.28
CA GLU A 9 -10.79 -12.52 -18.22
C GLU A 9 -9.47 -13.28 -18.33
N ALA A 10 -9.50 -14.56 -17.97
CA ALA A 10 -8.33 -15.41 -18.09
C ALA A 10 -8.01 -15.71 -19.57
N PRO A 11 -6.74 -16.02 -19.91
CA PRO A 11 -6.38 -16.47 -21.25
C PRO A 11 -7.15 -17.71 -21.67
N ASP A 12 -7.40 -17.84 -22.96
CA ASP A 12 -7.92 -19.09 -23.55
C ASP A 12 -6.78 -20.10 -23.75
N PHE A 13 -6.59 -20.97 -22.78
CA PHE A 13 -5.55 -21.99 -22.78
C PHE A 13 -5.81 -23.17 -23.78
N THR A 14 -6.95 -23.16 -24.47
CA THR A 14 -7.25 -24.18 -25.51
C THR A 14 -6.61 -23.85 -26.85
N GLN A 15 -6.07 -22.63 -27.00
CA GLN A 15 -5.31 -22.27 -28.21
C GLN A 15 -4.12 -23.22 -28.41
N ASP A 16 -3.91 -23.68 -29.62
CA ASP A 16 -2.93 -24.72 -29.95
C ASP A 16 -1.54 -24.48 -29.43
N PHE A 17 -1.06 -23.20 -29.46
CA PHE A 17 0.28 -22.83 -28.99
C PHE A 17 0.40 -22.89 -27.47
N LEU A 18 -0.66 -22.59 -26.71
CA LEU A 18 -0.69 -22.69 -25.25
C LEU A 18 -0.95 -24.13 -24.80
N ALA A 19 -1.83 -24.83 -25.48
CA ALA A 19 -2.13 -26.24 -25.20
C ALA A 19 -0.88 -27.11 -25.35
N SER A 20 -0.10 -26.87 -26.42
CA SER A 20 1.12 -27.62 -26.73
C SER A 20 2.40 -27.11 -26.05
N ALA A 21 2.33 -25.99 -25.31
CA ALA A 21 3.50 -25.43 -24.62
C ALA A 21 4.10 -26.45 -23.62
N PRO A 22 5.42 -26.46 -23.41
CA PRO A 22 6.05 -27.32 -22.42
C PRO A 22 5.74 -26.81 -21.00
N ASP A 23 5.99 -27.64 -20.01
CA ASP A 23 6.07 -27.18 -18.62
C ASP A 23 7.29 -26.25 -18.42
N VAL A 24 7.21 -25.34 -17.45
CA VAL A 24 8.31 -24.41 -17.13
C VAL A 24 9.58 -25.16 -16.71
N SER A 25 10.71 -24.64 -17.13
CA SER A 25 12.01 -25.09 -16.61
C SER A 25 12.24 -24.53 -15.21
N THR A 26 12.94 -25.28 -14.37
CA THR A 26 13.26 -24.88 -13.00
C THR A 26 14.71 -25.17 -12.62
N ALA A 27 15.25 -24.39 -11.66
CA ALA A 27 16.51 -24.72 -11.01
C ALA A 27 16.42 -24.51 -9.50
N VAL A 28 17.26 -25.25 -8.77
CA VAL A 28 17.30 -25.21 -7.32
C VAL A 28 18.29 -24.12 -6.86
N VAL A 29 17.87 -23.28 -5.93
CA VAL A 29 18.70 -22.27 -5.27
C VAL A 29 19.85 -22.94 -4.51
N GLN A 30 21.09 -22.59 -4.85
CA GLN A 30 22.30 -23.18 -4.26
C GLN A 30 22.76 -22.48 -2.99
N LYS A 31 22.40 -21.19 -2.84
CA LYS A 31 22.77 -20.34 -1.71
C LYS A 31 21.68 -19.34 -1.41
N ASP A 32 21.41 -19.09 -0.13
CA ASP A 32 20.42 -18.12 0.33
C ASP A 32 20.61 -16.74 -0.32
N GLY A 33 19.51 -16.15 -0.77
CA GLY A 33 19.48 -14.82 -1.36
C GLY A 33 20.06 -14.70 -2.78
N ILE A 34 20.32 -15.82 -3.45
CA ILE A 34 20.88 -15.82 -4.82
C ILE A 34 20.00 -16.66 -5.74
N ALA A 35 19.37 -15.99 -6.71
CA ALA A 35 18.60 -16.67 -7.74
C ALA A 35 19.52 -17.45 -8.72
N PRO A 36 19.05 -18.58 -9.28
CA PRO A 36 19.75 -19.30 -10.34
C PRO A 36 19.92 -18.42 -11.58
N GLU A 37 20.91 -18.76 -12.43
CA GLU A 37 21.01 -18.13 -13.75
C GLU A 37 19.74 -18.37 -14.57
N GLN A 38 19.39 -17.42 -15.45
CA GLN A 38 18.19 -17.46 -16.29
C GLN A 38 16.85 -17.52 -15.53
N PHE A 39 16.84 -17.15 -14.22
CA PHE A 39 15.60 -17.05 -13.47
C PHE A 39 14.59 -16.16 -14.20
N HIS A 40 13.29 -16.46 -14.03
CA HIS A 40 12.19 -15.59 -14.43
C HIS A 40 12.01 -14.48 -13.40
N GLY A 41 12.03 -13.22 -13.85
CA GLY A 41 11.75 -12.04 -13.03
C GLY A 41 10.33 -11.56 -13.25
N THR A 42 9.55 -11.47 -12.18
CA THR A 42 8.13 -11.11 -12.25
C THR A 42 7.88 -9.66 -12.69
N SER A 43 6.76 -9.44 -13.35
CA SER A 43 6.24 -8.14 -13.78
C SER A 43 5.07 -7.65 -12.91
N MET A 44 4.39 -6.60 -13.36
CA MET A 44 3.16 -6.11 -12.72
C MET A 44 1.88 -6.79 -13.22
N PHE A 45 1.96 -7.60 -14.28
CA PHE A 45 0.79 -8.23 -14.87
C PHE A 45 0.54 -9.63 -14.28
N PRO A 46 -0.67 -10.19 -14.42
CA PRO A 46 -0.91 -11.61 -14.16
C PRO A 46 -0.03 -12.49 -15.03
N GLU A 47 0.68 -13.42 -14.41
CA GLU A 47 1.59 -14.35 -15.08
C GLU A 47 1.17 -15.78 -14.80
N TYR A 48 1.06 -16.56 -15.86
CA TYR A 48 0.71 -17.97 -15.80
C TYR A 48 1.92 -18.84 -16.11
N PHE A 49 2.03 -19.92 -15.35
CA PHE A 49 3.13 -20.87 -15.45
C PHE A 49 2.56 -22.27 -15.69
N LYS A 50 3.04 -22.96 -16.71
CA LYS A 50 2.60 -24.34 -17.00
C LYS A 50 3.39 -25.32 -16.15
N ILE A 51 2.66 -26.07 -15.30
CA ILE A 51 3.24 -27.02 -14.33
C ILE A 51 2.40 -28.30 -14.39
N SER A 52 3.06 -29.44 -14.61
CA SER A 52 2.40 -30.76 -14.72
C SER A 52 1.27 -30.77 -15.76
N GLY A 53 1.48 -30.02 -16.86
CA GLY A 53 0.53 -29.90 -17.97
C GLY A 53 -0.58 -28.88 -17.77
N GLU A 54 -0.67 -28.20 -16.61
CA GLU A 54 -1.71 -27.22 -16.29
C GLU A 54 -1.15 -25.82 -16.16
N TRP A 55 -1.88 -24.82 -16.67
CA TRP A 55 -1.56 -23.40 -16.47
C TRP A 55 -2.02 -22.92 -15.11
N LYS A 56 -1.09 -22.46 -14.28
CA LYS A 56 -1.35 -21.97 -12.93
C LYS A 56 -1.01 -20.49 -12.84
N LEU A 57 -1.90 -19.70 -12.23
CA LEU A 57 -1.68 -18.30 -11.90
C LEU A 57 -1.10 -18.20 -10.47
N ALA A 58 -0.06 -17.40 -10.28
CA ALA A 58 0.33 -17.03 -8.92
C ALA A 58 -0.80 -16.23 -8.25
N GLU A 59 -1.09 -16.48 -6.97
CA GLU A 59 -2.19 -15.80 -6.24
C GLU A 59 -1.97 -14.29 -6.05
N GLU A 60 -0.73 -13.86 -6.15
CA GLU A 60 -0.31 -12.47 -6.18
C GLU A 60 0.96 -12.34 -7.04
N SER A 61 1.19 -11.18 -7.62
CA SER A 61 2.49 -10.85 -8.22
C SER A 61 2.87 -9.40 -7.96
N ARG A 62 4.16 -9.16 -7.85
CA ARG A 62 4.79 -7.84 -7.77
C ARG A 62 6.11 -7.87 -8.53
N MET A 63 6.56 -6.71 -9.02
CA MET A 63 7.77 -6.63 -9.84
C MET A 63 9.03 -7.06 -9.08
N ASP A 64 10.05 -7.42 -9.85
CA ASP A 64 11.41 -7.66 -9.38
C ASP A 64 11.54 -8.82 -8.37
N CYS A 65 10.71 -9.84 -8.50
CA CYS A 65 10.75 -11.05 -7.69
C CYS A 65 11.08 -12.28 -8.54
N CYS A 66 11.27 -13.42 -7.87
CA CYS A 66 11.30 -14.74 -8.48
C CYS A 66 10.02 -15.50 -8.16
N VAL A 67 9.69 -16.50 -8.99
CA VAL A 67 8.61 -17.42 -8.71
C VAL A 67 9.18 -18.76 -8.25
N VAL A 68 8.78 -19.17 -7.05
CA VAL A 68 9.18 -20.43 -6.42
C VAL A 68 8.00 -21.41 -6.51
N ILE A 69 8.27 -22.63 -6.98
CA ILE A 69 7.31 -23.71 -6.93
C ILE A 69 7.49 -24.47 -5.63
N ARG A 70 6.47 -24.51 -4.79
CA ARG A 70 6.47 -25.26 -3.54
C ARG A 70 6.19 -26.75 -3.78
N ASP A 71 6.38 -27.60 -2.76
CA ASP A 71 6.20 -29.06 -2.86
C ASP A 71 4.77 -29.47 -3.23
N ASP A 72 3.78 -28.67 -2.87
CA ASP A 72 2.37 -28.81 -3.21
C ASP A 72 2.01 -28.21 -4.58
N GLU A 73 3.02 -27.82 -5.36
CA GLU A 73 2.91 -27.14 -6.65
C GLU A 73 2.24 -25.75 -6.58
N THR A 74 2.11 -25.14 -5.41
CA THR A 74 1.71 -23.75 -5.30
C THR A 74 2.83 -22.82 -5.75
N LEU A 75 2.47 -21.65 -6.29
CA LEU A 75 3.38 -20.63 -6.76
C LEU A 75 3.54 -19.56 -5.70
N GLU A 76 4.76 -19.28 -5.30
CA GLU A 76 5.06 -18.19 -4.37
C GLU A 76 6.01 -17.18 -5.05
N VAL A 77 5.61 -15.90 -5.01
CA VAL A 77 6.42 -14.79 -5.51
C VAL A 77 7.32 -14.31 -4.37
N VAL A 78 8.63 -14.41 -4.57
CA VAL A 78 9.65 -14.22 -3.52
C VAL A 78 10.71 -13.23 -3.97
N GLU A 79 11.02 -12.25 -3.13
CA GLU A 79 12.15 -11.35 -3.36
C GLU A 79 13.48 -12.11 -3.30
N PHE A 80 14.45 -11.70 -4.12
CA PHE A 80 15.76 -12.37 -4.22
C PHE A 80 16.41 -12.64 -2.85
N ARG A 81 16.42 -11.64 -1.96
CA ARG A 81 17.04 -11.77 -0.63
C ARG A 81 16.37 -12.80 0.27
N ASN A 82 15.13 -13.15 0.00
CA ASN A 82 14.34 -14.07 0.79
C ASN A 82 14.40 -15.51 0.27
N LEU A 83 15.00 -15.74 -0.93
CA LEU A 83 15.22 -17.07 -1.46
C LEU A 83 16.07 -17.91 -0.51
N LYS A 84 15.69 -19.18 -0.33
CA LYS A 84 16.42 -20.14 0.51
C LYS A 84 17.06 -21.22 -0.33
N LYS A 85 18.21 -21.71 0.13
CA LYS A 85 18.85 -22.89 -0.46
C LYS A 85 17.85 -24.04 -0.47
N GLY A 86 17.62 -24.61 -1.66
CA GLY A 86 16.64 -25.67 -1.89
C GLY A 86 15.36 -25.20 -2.55
N ASP A 87 15.07 -23.89 -2.57
CA ASP A 87 13.91 -23.36 -3.31
C ASP A 87 14.02 -23.69 -4.80
N ARG A 88 12.90 -24.13 -5.41
CA ARG A 88 12.78 -24.44 -6.82
C ARG A 88 12.24 -23.23 -7.58
N VAL A 89 13.14 -22.49 -8.25
CA VAL A 89 12.84 -21.25 -8.97
C VAL A 89 12.55 -21.52 -10.43
N ILE A 90 11.54 -20.87 -10.99
CA ILE A 90 11.17 -20.90 -12.41
C ILE A 90 12.24 -20.17 -13.24
N LEU A 91 12.61 -20.78 -14.37
CA LEU A 91 13.56 -20.22 -15.32
C LEU A 91 12.87 -19.85 -16.63
N GLY A 92 13.37 -18.85 -17.33
CA GLY A 92 12.92 -18.42 -18.64
C GLY A 92 12.74 -16.91 -18.70
N ARG A 93 12.86 -16.34 -19.91
CA ARG A 93 12.69 -14.91 -20.17
C ARG A 93 11.74 -14.64 -21.32
N THR A 94 11.08 -15.67 -21.80
CA THR A 94 10.09 -15.60 -22.88
C THR A 94 8.70 -15.68 -22.24
N GLU A 95 7.90 -14.63 -22.38
CA GLU A 95 6.64 -14.42 -21.66
C GLU A 95 5.40 -14.60 -22.55
N ASN A 96 5.58 -15.23 -23.70
CA ASN A 96 4.53 -15.41 -24.72
C ASN A 96 3.90 -16.81 -24.74
N GLY A 97 4.15 -17.64 -23.75
CA GLY A 97 3.63 -18.99 -23.61
C GLY A 97 4.55 -20.10 -24.16
N ILE A 98 5.54 -19.78 -25.01
CA ILE A 98 6.38 -20.79 -25.68
C ILE A 98 7.20 -21.62 -24.69
N ASP A 99 7.73 -21.00 -23.65
CA ASP A 99 8.54 -21.65 -22.60
C ASP A 99 7.72 -22.02 -21.35
N GLY A 100 6.40 -22.11 -21.49
CA GLY A 100 5.51 -22.40 -20.37
C GLY A 100 5.28 -21.20 -19.43
N ILE A 101 5.67 -20.00 -19.84
CA ILE A 101 5.45 -18.73 -19.12
C ILE A 101 4.60 -17.82 -20.00
N LEU A 102 3.45 -17.37 -19.50
CA LEU A 102 2.55 -16.46 -20.21
C LEU A 102 2.26 -15.23 -19.35
N LEU A 103 2.69 -14.07 -19.81
CA LEU A 103 2.29 -12.79 -19.28
C LEU A 103 0.96 -12.36 -19.91
N HIS A 104 -0.02 -11.99 -19.08
CA HIS A 104 -1.36 -11.62 -19.53
C HIS A 104 -1.65 -10.15 -19.20
N ASP A 105 -1.29 -9.26 -20.10
CA ASP A 105 -1.31 -7.80 -19.91
C ASP A 105 -2.68 -7.14 -20.18
N ASN A 106 -3.60 -7.86 -20.80
CA ASN A 106 -4.92 -7.35 -21.21
C ASN A 106 -6.10 -8.08 -20.53
N GLY A 107 -5.84 -8.78 -19.43
CA GLY A 107 -6.88 -9.57 -18.73
C GLY A 107 -7.92 -8.74 -18.00
N PHE A 108 -7.61 -7.52 -17.56
CA PHE A 108 -8.58 -6.64 -16.95
C PHE A 108 -9.29 -5.79 -18.00
N GLN A 109 -10.59 -6.01 -18.15
CA GLN A 109 -11.40 -5.19 -19.03
C GLN A 109 -11.48 -3.77 -18.51
N GLU A 110 -11.15 -2.79 -19.36
CA GLU A 110 -11.47 -1.39 -19.09
C GLU A 110 -13.00 -1.27 -18.97
N GLN A 111 -13.48 -0.62 -17.91
CA GLN A 111 -14.90 -0.34 -17.80
C GLN A 111 -15.29 0.62 -18.93
N TYR A 112 -15.90 0.09 -19.98
CA TYR A 112 -16.50 0.90 -21.03
C TYR A 112 -17.63 1.73 -20.42
N ILE A 113 -17.45 3.05 -20.35
CA ILE A 113 -18.50 4.01 -20.00
C ILE A 113 -19.25 4.31 -21.29
N PRO A 114 -20.49 3.78 -21.49
CA PRO A 114 -21.24 4.09 -22.70
C PRO A 114 -21.55 5.58 -22.77
N GLY A 115 -21.07 6.24 -23.80
CA GLY A 115 -21.39 7.64 -24.09
C GLY A 115 -20.19 8.55 -24.34
N ASP A 116 -18.96 8.11 -24.11
CA ASP A 116 -17.78 8.93 -24.38
C ASP A 116 -17.24 8.68 -25.81
N SER A 117 -17.96 9.20 -26.80
CA SER A 117 -17.56 9.11 -28.23
C SER A 117 -16.56 10.20 -28.64
N PHE A 118 -16.06 11.03 -27.72
CA PHE A 118 -15.19 12.15 -28.00
C PHE A 118 -13.84 12.01 -27.28
N GLN A 119 -12.98 11.12 -27.78
CA GLN A 119 -11.63 10.97 -27.28
C GLN A 119 -10.64 11.88 -27.98
N PHE A 120 -10.52 13.13 -27.53
CA PHE A 120 -9.35 13.96 -27.89
C PHE A 120 -8.13 13.74 -26.98
N ARG A 121 -8.27 12.97 -25.90
CA ARG A 121 -7.21 12.82 -24.88
C ARG A 121 -7.19 11.40 -24.34
N THR A 122 -6.08 10.72 -24.49
CA THR A 122 -5.78 9.39 -23.92
C THR A 122 -5.18 9.47 -22.51
N GLY A 123 -5.23 10.63 -21.83
CA GLY A 123 -4.68 10.84 -20.50
C GLY A 123 -5.40 11.96 -19.75
N ARG A 124 -5.23 11.99 -18.41
CA ARG A 124 -5.77 13.05 -17.55
C ARG A 124 -5.30 14.42 -18.00
N SER A 125 -6.23 15.34 -18.12
CA SER A 125 -5.97 16.75 -18.36
C SER A 125 -6.02 17.52 -17.05
N ARG A 126 -5.19 18.59 -16.92
CA ARG A 126 -5.29 19.57 -15.81
C ARG A 126 -6.67 20.23 -15.71
N GLU A 127 -7.49 20.11 -16.73
CA GLU A 127 -8.85 20.64 -16.78
C GLU A 127 -9.91 19.64 -16.28
N THR A 128 -9.51 18.39 -15.97
CA THR A 128 -10.42 17.40 -15.37
C THR A 128 -10.60 17.72 -13.89
N PRO A 129 -11.84 17.90 -13.40
CA PRO A 129 -12.06 18.22 -11.99
C PRO A 129 -11.62 17.06 -11.11
N PHE A 130 -10.81 17.32 -10.08
CA PHE A 130 -10.43 16.35 -9.05
C PHE A 130 -11.63 15.76 -8.30
N SER A 131 -12.80 16.41 -8.37
CA SER A 131 -14.03 15.89 -7.76
C SER A 131 -14.42 14.48 -8.23
N GLN A 132 -14.14 14.14 -9.49
CA GLN A 132 -14.40 12.78 -10.00
C GLN A 132 -13.47 11.74 -9.37
N ASP A 133 -12.22 12.10 -9.10
CA ASP A 133 -11.25 11.21 -8.45
C ASP A 133 -11.64 10.93 -7.01
N TYR A 134 -12.11 11.96 -6.30
CA TYR A 134 -12.62 11.81 -4.95
C TYR A 134 -13.88 10.96 -4.89
N ASP A 135 -14.84 11.17 -5.80
CA ASP A 135 -16.06 10.37 -5.84
C ASP A 135 -15.77 8.89 -6.13
N THR A 136 -14.82 8.61 -7.01
CA THR A 136 -14.34 7.25 -7.29
C THR A 136 -13.69 6.64 -6.05
N LEU A 137 -12.83 7.39 -5.36
CA LEU A 137 -12.18 6.96 -4.13
C LEU A 137 -13.19 6.69 -3.01
N TYR A 138 -14.19 7.57 -2.81
CA TYR A 138 -15.23 7.34 -1.80
C TYR A 138 -16.02 6.07 -2.07
N ASN A 139 -16.40 5.84 -3.33
CA ASN A 139 -17.11 4.63 -3.73
C ASN A 139 -16.25 3.38 -3.54
N LEU A 140 -14.95 3.45 -3.88
CA LEU A 140 -14.01 2.37 -3.64
C LEU A 140 -13.88 2.07 -2.14
N LEU A 141 -13.69 3.08 -1.29
CA LEU A 141 -13.56 2.88 0.16
C LEU A 141 -14.83 2.30 0.79
N MET A 142 -16.01 2.74 0.35
CA MET A 142 -17.28 2.14 0.77
C MET A 142 -17.36 0.67 0.34
N TYR A 143 -17.02 0.37 -0.91
CA TYR A 143 -16.95 -1.00 -1.43
C TYR A 143 -15.98 -1.88 -0.63
N GLU A 144 -14.76 -1.38 -0.35
CA GLU A 144 -13.76 -2.12 0.43
C GLU A 144 -14.29 -2.45 1.84
N ARG A 145 -14.90 -1.49 2.51
CA ARG A 145 -15.49 -1.70 3.85
C ARG A 145 -16.59 -2.75 3.84
N GLU A 146 -17.49 -2.73 2.85
CA GLU A 146 -18.61 -3.66 2.73
C GLU A 146 -18.17 -5.07 2.31
N ASN A 147 -17.03 -5.20 1.62
CA ASN A 147 -16.52 -6.47 1.10
C ASN A 147 -15.27 -6.99 1.83
N ASN A 148 -15.05 -6.57 3.09
CA ASN A 148 -13.89 -6.95 3.89
C ASN A 148 -12.56 -6.67 3.19
N GLY A 149 -12.46 -5.56 2.48
CA GLY A 149 -11.23 -5.07 1.87
C GLY A 149 -10.19 -4.69 2.93
N ASN A 150 -8.96 -4.57 2.50
CA ASN A 150 -7.83 -4.25 3.37
C ASN A 150 -7.14 -2.99 2.87
N VAL A 151 -7.53 -1.84 3.43
CA VAL A 151 -7.01 -0.52 3.05
C VAL A 151 -5.84 -0.16 3.94
N ILE A 152 -4.66 -0.06 3.34
CA ILE A 152 -3.41 0.31 4.03
C ILE A 152 -3.04 1.76 3.72
N TRP A 153 -2.76 2.53 4.77
CA TRP A 153 -2.36 3.93 4.66
C TRP A 153 -0.86 4.08 4.91
N VAL A 154 -0.14 4.64 3.94
CA VAL A 154 1.30 4.95 4.03
C VAL A 154 1.43 6.45 4.29
N MET A 155 1.87 6.84 5.47
CA MET A 155 1.73 8.23 5.92
C MET A 155 3.06 8.88 6.30
N GLY A 156 3.30 10.06 5.74
CA GLY A 156 4.26 11.01 6.28
C GLY A 156 3.71 11.75 7.51
N PRO A 157 4.52 12.54 8.20
CA PRO A 157 4.10 13.23 9.43
C PRO A 157 3.12 14.38 9.20
N ALA A 158 2.87 14.80 7.96
CA ALA A 158 2.08 16.00 7.65
C ALA A 158 0.69 16.01 8.33
N CYS A 159 0.00 14.87 8.38
CA CYS A 159 -1.32 14.77 9.00
C CYS A 159 -1.32 15.01 10.51
N ALA A 160 -0.18 14.83 11.19
CA ALA A 160 -0.06 15.08 12.62
C ALA A 160 0.03 16.58 13.00
N PHE A 161 0.29 17.45 12.01
CA PHE A 161 0.50 18.88 12.23
C PHE A 161 -0.79 19.71 12.23
N ASP A 162 -1.93 19.10 11.95
CA ASP A 162 -3.21 19.77 11.81
C ASP A 162 -4.31 19.03 12.58
N ALA A 163 -5.10 19.77 13.36
CA ALA A 163 -6.12 19.19 14.22
C ALA A 163 -7.25 18.54 13.43
N ASP A 164 -7.70 19.17 12.33
CA ASP A 164 -8.80 18.66 11.50
C ASP A 164 -8.37 17.40 10.75
N ALA A 165 -7.12 17.35 10.29
CA ALA A 165 -6.56 16.14 9.65
C ALA A 165 -6.43 14.97 10.64
N ARG A 166 -5.99 15.22 11.87
CA ARG A 166 -5.92 14.21 12.95
C ARG A 166 -7.30 13.64 13.27
N GLU A 167 -8.30 14.52 13.48
CA GLU A 167 -9.68 14.13 13.77
C GLU A 167 -10.30 13.35 12.59
N SER A 168 -10.01 13.77 11.36
CA SER A 168 -10.47 13.08 10.16
C SER A 168 -9.86 11.67 10.04
N MET A 169 -8.56 11.50 10.31
CA MET A 169 -7.94 10.18 10.34
C MET A 169 -8.50 9.30 11.45
N ARG A 170 -8.69 9.87 12.65
CA ARG A 170 -9.36 9.18 13.75
C ARG A 170 -10.73 8.67 13.32
N TYR A 171 -11.57 9.52 12.70
CA TYR A 171 -12.87 9.14 12.19
C TYR A 171 -12.79 7.97 11.19
N LEU A 172 -11.85 8.01 10.23
CA LEU A 172 -11.65 6.94 9.26
C LEU A 172 -11.23 5.62 9.92
N ILE A 173 -10.36 5.66 10.94
CA ILE A 173 -9.92 4.49 11.72
C ILE A 173 -11.11 3.88 12.47
N GLU A 174 -11.83 4.69 13.24
CA GLU A 174 -12.97 4.27 14.08
C GLU A 174 -14.14 3.69 13.24
N ASN A 175 -14.26 4.12 11.99
CA ASN A 175 -15.33 3.64 11.09
C ASN A 175 -14.88 2.53 10.12
N GLY A 176 -13.69 1.95 10.31
CA GLY A 176 -13.24 0.78 9.57
C GLY A 176 -12.75 1.04 8.14
N PHE A 177 -12.25 2.25 7.85
CA PHE A 177 -11.63 2.61 6.56
C PHE A 177 -10.10 2.55 6.59
N VAL A 178 -9.52 2.04 7.68
CA VAL A 178 -8.08 1.88 7.87
C VAL A 178 -7.82 0.51 8.49
N GLN A 179 -7.18 -0.40 7.76
CA GLN A 179 -6.81 -1.72 8.26
C GLN A 179 -5.32 -1.83 8.61
N GLY A 180 -4.55 -0.79 8.33
CA GLY A 180 -3.15 -0.70 8.75
C GLY A 180 -2.51 0.63 8.36
N ILE A 181 -1.51 1.03 9.14
CA ILE A 181 -0.72 2.24 8.88
C ILE A 181 0.76 1.89 8.74
N LEU A 182 1.39 2.39 7.69
CA LEU A 182 2.84 2.33 7.49
C LEU A 182 3.40 3.74 7.58
N ALA A 183 4.33 3.95 8.50
CA ALA A 183 4.91 5.28 8.75
C ALA A 183 6.33 5.19 9.29
N GLY A 184 6.90 6.33 9.61
CA GLY A 184 8.15 6.45 10.35
C GLY A 184 7.93 7.01 11.75
N ASN A 185 9.02 7.10 12.53
CA ASN A 185 9.03 7.67 13.87
C ASN A 185 8.35 9.05 13.96
N ALA A 186 8.55 9.91 12.94
CA ALA A 186 8.07 11.29 12.97
C ALA A 186 6.54 11.40 13.03
N LEU A 187 5.78 10.54 12.30
CA LEU A 187 4.32 10.56 12.38
C LEU A 187 3.86 10.29 13.82
N ALA A 188 4.32 9.18 14.40
CA ALA A 188 3.89 8.78 15.73
C ALA A 188 4.34 9.77 16.82
N THR A 189 5.59 10.27 16.73
CA THR A 189 6.11 11.25 17.70
C THR A 189 5.28 12.53 17.71
N HIS A 190 5.00 13.11 16.52
CA HIS A 190 4.26 14.37 16.44
C HIS A 190 2.77 14.21 16.71
N ASP A 191 2.19 13.06 16.40
CA ASP A 191 0.80 12.77 16.74
C ASP A 191 0.61 12.61 18.26
N LEU A 192 1.51 11.91 18.96
CA LEU A 192 1.51 11.81 20.42
C LEU A 192 1.85 13.14 21.10
N GLU A 193 2.73 13.98 20.49
CA GLU A 193 3.00 15.33 20.92
C GLU A 193 1.72 16.18 20.87
N ALA A 194 0.97 16.05 19.77
CA ALA A 194 -0.29 16.78 19.62
C ALA A 194 -1.33 16.34 20.66
N GLY A 195 -1.44 15.04 20.93
CA GLY A 195 -2.37 14.52 21.93
C GLY A 195 -2.05 14.96 23.38
N LEU A 196 -0.77 15.17 23.72
CA LEU A 196 -0.40 15.58 25.08
C LEU A 196 -0.25 17.10 25.26
N PHE A 197 0.33 17.79 24.26
CA PHE A 197 0.72 19.20 24.37
C PHE A 197 -0.06 20.13 23.42
N GLY A 198 -0.88 19.59 22.52
CA GLY A 198 -1.56 20.36 21.48
C GLY A 198 -0.60 20.96 20.45
N THR A 199 0.61 20.38 20.31
CA THR A 199 1.64 20.84 19.36
C THR A 199 2.19 19.70 18.53
N ALA A 200 2.66 20.03 17.33
CA ALA A 200 3.48 19.13 16.52
C ALA A 200 4.74 19.88 16.08
N LEU A 201 5.91 19.33 16.37
CA LEU A 201 7.21 20.00 16.21
C LEU A 201 7.23 21.42 16.83
N GLY A 202 6.58 21.55 17.98
CA GLY A 202 6.51 22.81 18.75
C GLY A 202 5.57 23.87 18.19
N GLN A 203 4.79 23.56 17.14
CA GLN A 203 3.74 24.44 16.63
C GLN A 203 2.38 23.96 17.14
N ASN A 204 1.53 24.90 17.54
CA ASN A 204 0.16 24.60 17.95
C ASN A 204 -0.66 24.08 16.76
N ILE A 205 -1.29 22.91 16.91
CA ILE A 205 -2.01 22.23 15.81
C ILE A 205 -3.30 22.93 15.38
N TYR A 206 -3.85 23.83 16.20
CA TYR A 206 -5.08 24.59 15.90
C TYR A 206 -4.78 25.94 15.25
N SER A 207 -3.77 26.65 15.74
CA SER A 207 -3.46 28.03 15.31
C SER A 207 -2.28 28.11 14.34
N GLN A 208 -1.54 27.01 14.16
CA GLN A 208 -0.31 26.93 13.37
C GLN A 208 0.80 27.91 13.82
N LYS A 209 0.73 28.40 15.06
CA LYS A 209 1.71 29.34 15.61
C LYS A 209 2.75 28.61 16.47
N PRO A 210 4.04 28.99 16.39
CA PRO A 210 5.07 28.44 17.25
C PRO A 210 4.73 28.71 18.73
N GLN A 211 4.93 27.71 19.58
CA GLN A 211 4.84 27.87 21.03
C GLN A 211 6.21 28.23 21.64
N HIS A 212 6.18 29.00 22.72
CA HIS A 212 7.39 29.27 23.50
C HIS A 212 7.96 27.93 24.00
N ASN A 213 9.26 27.69 23.78
CA ASN A 213 9.94 26.45 24.13
C ASN A 213 9.34 25.19 23.48
N GLY A 214 8.53 25.32 22.43
CA GLY A 214 7.85 24.20 21.77
C GLY A 214 8.81 23.12 21.22
N HIS A 215 10.06 23.48 20.93
CA HIS A 215 11.08 22.53 20.49
C HIS A 215 11.41 21.44 21.52
N TYR A 216 11.07 21.62 22.79
CA TYR A 216 11.21 20.56 23.80
C TYR A 216 10.11 19.50 23.71
N ASN A 217 8.93 19.83 23.18
CA ASN A 217 7.75 18.99 23.29
C ASN A 217 7.95 17.60 22.62
N HIS A 218 8.46 17.54 21.40
CA HIS A 218 8.70 16.25 20.74
C HIS A 218 9.80 15.42 21.43
N ILE A 219 10.85 16.07 21.95
CA ILE A 219 11.93 15.40 22.70
C ILE A 219 11.35 14.84 24.03
N GLU A 220 10.49 15.61 24.68
CA GLU A 220 9.82 15.19 25.91
C GLU A 220 8.90 13.99 25.66
N ILE A 221 8.17 13.95 24.53
CA ILE A 221 7.37 12.79 24.13
C ILE A 221 8.24 11.55 23.96
N LEU A 222 9.31 11.62 23.17
CA LEU A 222 10.24 10.52 22.99
C LEU A 222 10.74 9.97 24.34
N ASN A 223 11.13 10.86 25.24
CA ASN A 223 11.64 10.52 26.56
C ASN A 223 10.56 9.87 27.43
N ARG A 224 9.33 10.39 27.42
CA ARG A 224 8.20 9.84 28.21
C ARG A 224 7.77 8.48 27.70
N VAL A 225 7.58 8.32 26.39
CA VAL A 225 7.20 7.02 25.80
C VAL A 225 8.27 5.97 26.09
N ARG A 226 9.55 6.34 25.98
CA ARG A 226 10.67 5.42 26.32
C ARG A 226 10.68 5.05 27.81
N ARG A 227 10.30 5.97 28.70
CA ARG A 227 10.15 5.69 30.15
C ARG A 227 9.03 4.69 30.42
N GLU A 228 7.89 4.84 29.72
CA GLU A 228 6.76 3.91 29.84
C GLU A 228 7.00 2.57 29.10
N GLY A 229 8.03 2.49 28.27
CA GLY A 229 8.45 1.29 27.56
C GLY A 229 7.63 0.95 26.32
N SER A 230 6.48 1.59 26.10
CA SER A 230 5.67 1.43 24.91
C SER A 230 4.71 2.60 24.69
N ILE A 231 4.32 2.81 23.43
CA ILE A 231 3.27 3.78 23.04
C ILE A 231 1.96 3.46 23.76
N LYS A 232 1.55 2.20 23.83
CA LYS A 232 0.31 1.79 24.52
C LYS A 232 0.33 2.17 26.03
N ASN A 233 1.43 1.91 26.71
CA ASN A 233 1.57 2.29 28.12
C ASN A 233 1.54 3.80 28.30
N PHE A 234 2.24 4.55 27.43
CA PHE A 234 2.23 6.00 27.45
C PHE A 234 0.81 6.57 27.27
N ILE A 235 0.05 6.09 26.28
CA ILE A 235 -1.34 6.51 26.05
C ILE A 235 -2.18 6.28 27.31
N ASN A 236 -2.05 5.14 27.95
CA ASN A 236 -2.80 4.79 29.15
C ASN A 236 -2.38 5.64 30.36
N THR A 237 -1.07 5.82 30.59
CA THR A 237 -0.54 6.57 31.73
C THR A 237 -0.92 8.04 31.67
N TYR A 238 -0.80 8.65 30.47
CA TYR A 238 -1.06 10.07 30.27
C TYR A 238 -2.49 10.36 29.83
N ARG A 239 -3.34 9.33 29.66
CA ARG A 239 -4.75 9.44 29.26
C ARG A 239 -4.91 10.22 27.96
N ILE A 240 -4.14 9.85 26.95
CA ILE A 240 -4.31 10.41 25.62
C ILE A 240 -5.64 9.90 25.04
N GLU A 241 -6.50 10.82 24.61
CA GLU A 241 -7.87 10.49 24.17
C GLU A 241 -8.11 10.84 22.70
N ASP A 242 -7.11 11.37 21.99
CA ASP A 242 -7.21 11.75 20.60
C ASP A 242 -5.93 11.45 19.82
N GLY A 243 -6.05 11.32 18.53
CA GLY A 243 -4.94 11.18 17.61
C GLY A 243 -5.01 9.94 16.72
N ILE A 244 -4.12 9.91 15.76
CA ILE A 244 -4.02 8.81 14.77
C ILE A 244 -3.52 7.53 15.46
N ILE A 245 -2.42 7.63 16.18
CA ILE A 245 -1.78 6.48 16.84
C ILE A 245 -2.62 5.98 18.02
N GLU A 246 -3.22 6.90 18.78
CA GLU A 246 -4.15 6.53 19.85
C GLU A 246 -5.34 5.75 19.31
N SER A 247 -5.95 6.21 18.23
CA SER A 247 -7.07 5.53 17.57
C SER A 247 -6.68 4.15 17.03
N CYS A 248 -5.46 4.00 16.49
CA CYS A 248 -4.94 2.70 16.09
C CYS A 248 -4.82 1.75 17.27
N VAL A 249 -4.27 2.22 18.40
CA VAL A 249 -4.12 1.40 19.62
C VAL A 249 -5.48 0.99 20.19
N ARG A 250 -6.45 1.91 20.22
CA ARG A 250 -7.80 1.67 20.75
C ARG A 250 -8.61 0.70 19.89
N ASN A 251 -8.50 0.82 18.56
CA ASN A 251 -9.26 0.00 17.61
C ASN A 251 -8.47 -1.22 17.12
N GLU A 252 -7.32 -1.54 17.73
CA GLU A 252 -6.46 -2.67 17.37
C GLU A 252 -6.02 -2.66 15.89
N VAL A 253 -5.92 -1.47 15.27
CA VAL A 253 -5.42 -1.31 13.91
C VAL A 253 -3.89 -1.40 13.94
N PRO A 254 -3.27 -2.34 13.22
CA PRO A 254 -1.83 -2.51 13.21
C PRO A 254 -1.15 -1.31 12.56
N PHE A 255 0.00 -0.91 13.10
CA PHE A 255 0.87 0.07 12.46
C PHE A 255 2.33 -0.38 12.50
N VAL A 256 3.07 -0.03 11.47
CA VAL A 256 4.51 -0.29 11.36
C VAL A 256 5.24 1.03 11.29
N LEU A 257 6.16 1.24 12.24
CA LEU A 257 7.02 2.42 12.29
C LEU A 257 8.42 2.00 11.83
N ALA A 258 8.80 2.39 10.61
CA ALA A 258 10.13 2.11 10.07
C ALA A 258 11.14 3.14 10.58
N GLY A 259 12.32 2.67 10.99
CA GLY A 259 13.44 3.51 11.38
C GLY A 259 14.05 4.26 10.19
N SER A 260 14.71 5.36 10.48
CA SER A 260 15.38 6.21 9.50
C SER A 260 16.73 6.66 10.02
N ILE A 261 17.66 6.92 9.10
CA ILE A 261 18.99 7.53 9.45
C ILE A 261 18.86 8.93 10.06
N ARG A 262 17.66 9.52 10.06
CA ARG A 262 17.34 10.81 10.69
C ARG A 262 16.92 10.68 12.15
N ASP A 263 16.57 9.47 12.61
CA ASP A 263 16.06 9.25 13.95
C ASP A 263 17.21 9.26 14.97
N ASP A 264 17.06 10.10 15.98
CA ASP A 264 18.00 10.21 17.10
C ASP A 264 17.27 9.82 18.40
N GLY A 265 17.27 8.54 18.73
CA GLY A 265 16.55 7.99 19.87
C GLY A 265 15.04 7.86 19.63
N PRO A 266 14.61 7.03 18.68
CA PRO A 266 13.21 6.90 18.29
C PRO A 266 12.34 6.25 19.37
N LEU A 267 11.03 6.23 19.15
CA LEU A 267 10.04 5.50 19.96
C LEU A 267 10.38 4.00 20.05
N PRO A 268 9.98 3.30 21.14
CA PRO A 268 10.29 1.89 21.35
C PRO A 268 9.81 0.95 20.23
N GLU A 269 8.66 1.26 19.61
CA GLU A 269 8.05 0.44 18.56
C GLU A 269 8.68 0.66 17.18
N VAL A 270 9.59 1.63 17.03
CA VAL A 270 10.28 1.87 15.75
C VAL A 270 11.25 0.73 15.46
N ILE A 271 11.12 0.12 14.31
CA ILE A 271 11.97 -0.98 13.85
C ILE A 271 13.25 -0.39 13.23
N PRO A 272 14.42 -0.53 13.89
CA PRO A 272 15.64 0.14 13.46
C PRO A 272 16.31 -0.50 12.24
N ASN A 273 16.12 -1.81 12.04
CA ASN A 273 16.65 -2.51 10.87
C ASN A 273 15.72 -2.32 9.69
N VAL A 274 16.21 -1.76 8.60
CA VAL A 274 15.40 -1.48 7.40
C VAL A 274 14.85 -2.73 6.74
N TYR A 275 15.53 -3.86 6.80
CA TYR A 275 15.04 -5.12 6.23
C TYR A 275 13.94 -5.74 7.09
N ASP A 276 14.07 -5.70 8.41
CA ASP A 276 13.03 -6.15 9.32
C ASP A 276 11.78 -5.24 9.20
N ALA A 277 11.97 -3.93 9.04
CA ALA A 277 10.89 -2.99 8.77
C ALA A 277 10.17 -3.30 7.44
N GLN A 278 10.93 -3.59 6.36
CA GLN A 278 10.36 -4.02 5.09
C GLN A 278 9.52 -5.31 5.24
N ASP A 279 10.02 -6.30 5.97
CA ASP A 279 9.30 -7.56 6.16
C ASP A 279 7.99 -7.34 6.90
N LYS A 280 7.98 -6.50 7.94
CA LYS A 280 6.76 -6.12 8.65
C LYS A 280 5.78 -5.31 7.80
N MET A 281 6.27 -4.38 7.00
CA MET A 281 5.44 -3.64 6.05
C MET A 281 4.83 -4.59 5.01
N ARG A 282 5.62 -5.54 4.49
CA ARG A 282 5.18 -6.54 3.51
C ARG A 282 4.09 -7.46 4.06
N GLU A 283 4.15 -7.85 5.33
CA GLU A 283 3.11 -8.65 5.99
C GLU A 283 1.72 -7.98 5.89
N LEU A 284 1.65 -6.63 5.94
CA LEU A 284 0.42 -5.87 5.76
C LEU A 284 0.08 -5.67 4.27
N LEU A 285 1.07 -5.27 3.46
CA LEU A 285 0.86 -4.94 2.05
C LEU A 285 0.45 -6.15 1.20
N ARG A 286 0.94 -7.35 1.50
CA ARG A 286 0.51 -8.58 0.81
C ARG A 286 -0.98 -8.88 1.00
N LYS A 287 -1.60 -8.34 2.03
CA LYS A 287 -3.05 -8.48 2.29
C LYS A 287 -3.86 -7.30 1.75
N ALA A 288 -3.21 -6.23 1.32
CA ALA A 288 -3.89 -5.02 0.88
C ALA A 288 -4.78 -5.27 -0.34
N THR A 289 -5.83 -4.51 -0.43
CA THR A 289 -6.70 -4.38 -1.60
C THR A 289 -6.66 -2.96 -2.15
N THR A 290 -6.37 -2.00 -1.28
CA THR A 290 -6.15 -0.59 -1.62
C THR A 290 -5.02 -0.04 -0.75
N VAL A 291 -4.14 0.75 -1.34
CA VAL A 291 -3.05 1.45 -0.65
C VAL A 291 -3.17 2.95 -0.91
N ILE A 292 -3.16 3.75 0.17
CA ILE A 292 -3.24 5.22 0.09
C ILE A 292 -1.96 5.79 0.68
N CYS A 293 -1.19 6.51 -0.13
CA CYS A 293 0.11 7.06 0.22
C CYS A 293 0.04 8.59 0.34
N LEU A 294 0.40 9.13 1.50
CA LEU A 294 0.26 10.55 1.84
C LEU A 294 1.60 11.19 2.20
N ALA A 295 2.04 12.18 1.43
CA ALA A 295 3.14 13.09 1.74
C ALA A 295 4.43 12.41 2.25
N THR A 296 4.79 11.27 1.66
CA THR A 296 6.05 10.58 1.95
C THR A 296 6.57 9.84 0.72
N GLN A 297 7.63 10.34 0.10
CA GLN A 297 8.16 9.74 -1.13
C GLN A 297 8.85 8.40 -0.89
N LEU A 298 9.75 8.33 0.11
CA LEU A 298 10.54 7.13 0.35
C LEU A 298 9.68 5.94 0.77
N HIS A 299 8.78 6.12 1.73
CA HIS A 299 7.89 5.06 2.18
C HIS A 299 6.89 4.66 1.09
N THR A 300 6.40 5.61 0.28
CA THR A 300 5.52 5.33 -0.86
C THR A 300 6.23 4.47 -1.91
N ILE A 301 7.47 4.82 -2.30
CA ILE A 301 8.25 4.00 -3.25
C ILE A 301 8.47 2.60 -2.69
N ALA A 302 8.87 2.49 -1.43
CA ALA A 302 9.06 1.20 -0.77
C ALA A 302 7.75 0.39 -0.71
N ALA A 303 6.65 1.01 -0.32
CA ALA A 303 5.34 0.36 -0.28
C ALA A 303 4.88 -0.11 -1.66
N CYS A 304 4.98 0.74 -2.69
CA CYS A 304 4.63 0.36 -4.07
C CYS A 304 5.44 -0.85 -4.56
N ASN A 305 6.75 -0.90 -4.28
CA ASN A 305 7.59 -2.04 -4.66
C ASN A 305 7.22 -3.34 -3.91
N MET A 306 6.65 -3.23 -2.71
CA MET A 306 6.26 -4.38 -1.88
C MET A 306 4.79 -4.79 -2.06
N THR A 307 4.00 -3.94 -2.70
CA THR A 307 2.57 -4.14 -2.88
C THR A 307 2.31 -5.04 -4.09
N PRO A 308 1.48 -6.09 -3.97
CA PRO A 308 1.05 -6.86 -5.13
C PRO A 308 0.31 -5.99 -6.15
N CYS A 309 0.46 -6.32 -7.44
CA CYS A 309 -0.25 -5.61 -8.51
C CYS A 309 -1.69 -6.12 -8.68
N TYR A 310 -1.90 -7.39 -8.37
CA TYR A 310 -3.19 -8.06 -8.31
C TYR A 310 -3.20 -9.10 -7.18
N ARG A 311 -4.37 -9.56 -6.82
CA ARG A 311 -4.57 -10.69 -5.91
C ARG A 311 -5.70 -11.59 -6.37
N VAL A 312 -5.58 -12.87 -6.04
CA VAL A 312 -6.69 -13.82 -6.16
C VAL A 312 -7.39 -13.93 -4.81
N ILE A 313 -8.64 -13.48 -4.74
CA ILE A 313 -9.45 -13.51 -3.51
C ILE A 313 -10.73 -14.28 -3.80
N ASN A 314 -10.95 -15.39 -3.10
CA ASN A 314 -12.09 -16.29 -3.31
C ASN A 314 -12.25 -16.73 -4.80
N GLY A 315 -11.14 -17.01 -5.47
CA GLY A 315 -11.12 -17.42 -6.87
C GLY A 315 -11.30 -16.28 -7.89
N THR A 316 -11.43 -15.04 -7.42
CA THR A 316 -11.55 -13.87 -8.29
C THR A 316 -10.22 -13.12 -8.34
N VAL A 317 -9.70 -12.93 -9.55
CA VAL A 317 -8.52 -12.08 -9.78
C VAL A 317 -8.98 -10.63 -9.74
N ARG A 318 -8.40 -9.82 -8.86
CA ARG A 318 -8.71 -8.38 -8.75
C ARG A 318 -7.44 -7.54 -8.77
N PRO A 319 -7.47 -6.35 -9.39
CA PRO A 319 -6.37 -5.41 -9.30
C PRO A 319 -6.29 -4.82 -7.89
N LEU A 320 -5.10 -4.38 -7.53
CA LEU A 320 -4.87 -3.57 -6.34
C LEU A 320 -4.89 -2.09 -6.70
N PHE A 321 -5.56 -1.27 -5.89
CA PHE A 321 -5.67 0.16 -6.13
C PHE A 321 -4.62 0.91 -5.31
N ILE A 322 -3.85 1.79 -5.97
CA ILE A 322 -2.86 2.65 -5.30
C ILE A 322 -3.23 4.11 -5.55
N TYR A 323 -3.38 4.87 -4.46
CA TYR A 323 -3.54 6.32 -4.50
C TYR A 323 -2.31 6.99 -3.91
N THR A 324 -1.73 7.93 -4.64
CA THR A 324 -0.58 8.72 -4.18
C THR A 324 -0.97 10.19 -4.11
N VAL A 325 -0.75 10.80 -2.95
CA VAL A 325 -1.15 12.17 -2.67
C VAL A 325 0.07 12.99 -2.23
N ASP A 326 0.38 14.03 -2.97
CA ASP A 326 1.47 14.95 -2.66
C ASP A 326 1.16 16.33 -3.26
N VAL A 327 1.78 17.38 -2.75
CA VAL A 327 1.68 18.73 -3.30
C VAL A 327 2.52 18.90 -4.57
N SER A 328 3.45 18.00 -4.82
CA SER A 328 4.38 18.02 -5.95
C SER A 328 3.91 17.09 -7.07
N GLU A 329 3.49 17.65 -8.21
CA GLU A 329 3.17 16.91 -9.42
C GLU A 329 4.33 16.00 -9.88
N PHE A 330 5.57 16.47 -9.73
CA PHE A 330 6.76 15.70 -10.07
C PHE A 330 6.90 14.45 -9.18
N ALA A 331 6.63 14.58 -7.89
CA ALA A 331 6.65 13.45 -6.97
C ALA A 331 5.59 12.42 -7.36
N ILE A 332 4.37 12.87 -7.63
CA ILE A 332 3.24 12.01 -8.02
C ILE A 332 3.52 11.25 -9.32
N ASN A 333 3.95 11.94 -10.38
CA ASN A 333 4.26 11.27 -11.65
C ASN A 333 5.31 10.17 -11.48
N LYS A 334 6.36 10.43 -10.69
CA LYS A 334 7.38 9.43 -10.37
C LYS A 334 6.83 8.22 -9.60
N LEU A 335 5.81 8.43 -8.78
CA LEU A 335 5.22 7.37 -7.95
C LEU A 335 4.19 6.54 -8.71
N VAL A 336 3.39 7.18 -9.58
CA VAL A 336 2.39 6.51 -10.42
C VAL A 336 3.05 5.55 -11.42
N ASP A 337 4.23 5.90 -11.94
CA ASP A 337 4.98 5.04 -12.88
C ASP A 337 5.56 3.77 -12.21
N ARG A 338 5.33 3.56 -10.93
CA ARG A 338 5.93 2.45 -10.18
C ARG A 338 4.91 1.44 -9.68
N GLY A 339 4.81 0.35 -10.41
CA GLY A 339 4.48 -0.93 -9.79
C GLY A 339 3.01 -1.24 -9.54
N SER A 340 2.04 -0.61 -10.20
CA SER A 340 0.65 -1.03 -10.10
C SER A 340 -0.11 -0.88 -11.41
N LEU A 341 -1.02 -1.84 -11.67
CA LEU A 341 -1.98 -1.78 -12.77
C LEU A 341 -2.99 -0.63 -12.60
N SER A 342 -3.19 -0.15 -11.36
CA SER A 342 -4.17 0.87 -11.04
C SER A 342 -3.59 1.87 -10.03
N ALA A 343 -2.75 2.78 -10.52
CA ALA A 343 -2.18 3.86 -9.71
C ALA A 343 -2.82 5.21 -10.07
N THR A 344 -3.31 5.92 -9.06
CA THR A 344 -3.95 7.23 -9.19
C THR A 344 -3.17 8.26 -8.41
N GLY A 345 -2.75 9.35 -9.07
CA GLY A 345 -2.09 10.48 -8.43
C GLY A 345 -3.05 11.64 -8.19
N ILE A 346 -3.05 12.20 -6.98
CA ILE A 346 -3.84 13.37 -6.60
C ILE A 346 -2.90 14.46 -6.11
N VAL A 347 -2.85 15.59 -6.83
CA VAL A 347 -2.01 16.75 -6.46
C VAL A 347 -2.78 17.63 -5.49
N THR A 348 -2.51 17.46 -4.19
CA THR A 348 -3.12 18.27 -3.15
C THR A 348 -2.32 18.18 -1.85
N ASN A 349 -2.65 19.00 -0.87
CA ASN A 349 -2.14 18.89 0.50
C ASN A 349 -2.71 17.63 1.16
N ALA A 350 -1.85 16.86 1.83
CA ALA A 350 -2.26 15.61 2.50
C ALA A 350 -3.29 15.83 3.61
N GLN A 351 -3.22 16.94 4.33
CA GLN A 351 -4.16 17.32 5.38
C GLN A 351 -5.55 17.58 4.78
N ASP A 352 -5.62 18.43 3.75
CA ASP A 352 -6.87 18.71 3.03
C ASP A 352 -7.46 17.45 2.41
N PHE A 353 -6.61 16.57 1.86
CA PHE A 353 -7.05 15.28 1.32
C PHE A 353 -7.78 14.44 2.36
N VAL A 354 -7.17 14.24 3.53
CA VAL A 354 -7.76 13.42 4.60
C VAL A 354 -9.09 14.00 5.07
N VAL A 355 -9.16 15.32 5.26
CA VAL A 355 -10.39 16.03 5.65
C VAL A 355 -11.48 15.84 4.60
N MET A 356 -11.15 15.96 3.30
CA MET A 356 -12.10 15.77 2.21
C MET A 356 -12.58 14.33 2.13
N VAL A 357 -11.69 13.34 2.32
CA VAL A 357 -12.05 11.92 2.33
C VAL A 357 -13.00 11.62 3.48
N ALA A 358 -12.69 12.05 4.70
CA ALA A 358 -13.55 11.83 5.86
C ALA A 358 -14.95 12.43 5.67
N LYS A 359 -15.04 13.69 5.21
CA LYS A 359 -16.32 14.36 4.91
C LYS A 359 -17.11 13.65 3.79
N GLY A 360 -16.43 13.22 2.74
CA GLY A 360 -17.08 12.50 1.64
C GLY A 360 -17.64 11.15 2.08
N ILE A 361 -16.90 10.41 2.89
CA ILE A 361 -17.34 9.14 3.48
C ILE A 361 -18.50 9.37 4.44
N GLN A 362 -18.41 10.36 5.34
CA GLN A 362 -19.49 10.69 6.27
C GLN A 362 -20.80 10.96 5.51
N LYS A 363 -20.75 11.80 4.48
CA LYS A 363 -21.91 12.09 3.65
C LYS A 363 -22.51 10.84 2.98
N LYS A 364 -21.66 9.90 2.55
CA LYS A 364 -22.15 8.63 1.95
C LYS A 364 -22.81 7.71 2.98
N LEU A 365 -22.26 7.64 4.19
CA LEU A 365 -22.85 6.86 5.28
C LEU A 365 -24.20 7.42 5.74
N GLU A 366 -24.38 8.76 5.73
CA GLU A 366 -25.67 9.41 6.04
C GLU A 366 -26.75 9.18 4.97
N GLN A 367 -26.37 8.75 3.76
CA GLN A 367 -27.27 8.50 2.64
C GLN A 367 -27.69 7.02 2.51
N GLN A 368 -27.05 6.13 3.26
CA GLN A 368 -27.44 4.71 3.38
C GLN A 368 -28.51 4.51 4.46
#